data_e3da36195f294fde70a2c75cc26b7e0a
#
_entry.id   e3da36195f294fde70a2c75cc26b7e0a
#
_cell.length_a   1.000
_cell.length_b   1.000
_cell.length_c   1.000
_cell.angle_alpha   90.00
_cell.angle_beta   90.00
_cell.angle_gamma   90.00
#
_symmetry.space_group_name_H-M   'P 1'
#
loop_
_entity.id
_entity.type
_entity.pdbx_description
1 polymer ?
#
loop_
_entity_poly.entity_id
_entity_poly.type
_entity_poly.pdbx_seq_one_letter_code
_entity_poly.pdbx_strand_id
1 'polypeptide(L)'
;MCLIVFANNFLDDYKLIFAANRDEFYERPSGQAEFWNEYPDLLAGKDLQAGGTWMGITKQGRFAAITNFRDLKNHKNDAPSRGNLTLDFLLNEIEPEEYYNKLKPKLNNFNGFNLLLGNVDQLYYFSNKTEGIQKLEPDIHGISNAILDTPWPKVEKSKIQVQRLIEYKKIHPWEVLNILDDTSPAKDEELPDTGVGLELERILSPIFIKSEKYGTRSSTIVTVDKLNNVRFVEKTYFANSGRFSNKDFNFTINNK
;
A
#
# COMPACT_ATOMS: atom_id res chain seq x y z
N MET A 1 -1.12 -3.99 -8.63
CA MET A 1 -0.22 -2.83 -8.72
C MET A 1 -0.79 -1.76 -7.81
N CYS A 2 -0.02 -0.94 -7.09
CA CYS A 2 -0.61 -0.07 -6.07
C CYS A 2 0.07 1.29 -6.07
N LEU A 3 -0.62 2.29 -5.56
CA LEU A 3 -0.03 3.52 -5.07
C LEU A 3 -0.16 3.51 -3.55
N ILE A 4 0.91 3.85 -2.85
CA ILE A 4 0.94 4.11 -1.42
C ILE A 4 1.53 5.51 -1.23
N VAL A 5 0.89 6.33 -0.40
CA VAL A 5 1.44 7.57 0.13
C VAL A 5 1.22 7.58 1.64
N PHE A 6 2.23 7.95 2.41
CA PHE A 6 2.13 7.92 3.87
C PHE A 6 3.02 8.97 4.53
N ALA A 7 2.57 9.49 5.67
CA ALA A 7 3.38 10.28 6.58
C ALA A 7 3.71 9.43 7.82
N ASN A 8 5.01 9.24 8.07
CA ASN A 8 5.52 8.40 9.14
C ASN A 8 6.12 9.27 10.23
N ASN A 9 5.51 9.34 11.41
CA ASN A 9 5.94 10.16 12.55
C ASN A 9 6.30 11.62 12.20
N PHE A 10 5.69 12.13 11.14
CA PHE A 10 5.94 13.48 10.60
C PHE A 10 5.14 14.56 11.33
N LEU A 11 4.05 14.19 12.02
CA LEU A 11 3.17 15.10 12.73
C LEU A 11 3.19 14.87 14.24
N ASP A 12 2.91 15.95 14.99
CA ASP A 12 2.82 15.88 16.45
C ASP A 12 1.65 15.03 16.93
N ASP A 13 0.53 15.02 16.21
CA ASP A 13 -0.72 14.34 16.62
C ASP A 13 -0.84 12.91 16.06
N TYR A 14 -0.07 12.54 15.03
CA TYR A 14 -0.16 11.24 14.36
C TYR A 14 1.19 10.51 14.30
N LYS A 15 1.15 9.21 14.55
CA LYS A 15 2.26 8.28 14.28
C LYS A 15 2.29 7.88 12.81
N LEU A 16 1.10 7.63 12.23
CA LEU A 16 0.95 7.19 10.86
C LEU A 16 -0.30 7.80 10.22
N ILE A 17 -0.12 8.36 9.03
CA ILE A 17 -1.19 8.62 8.08
C ILE A 17 -0.82 7.85 6.82
N PHE A 18 -1.61 6.87 6.46
CA PHE A 18 -1.36 5.99 5.31
C PHE A 18 -2.56 6.01 4.38
N ALA A 19 -2.29 6.12 3.09
CA ALA A 19 -3.29 6.09 2.04
C ALA A 19 -2.81 5.25 0.86
N ALA A 20 -3.63 4.36 0.36
CA ALA A 20 -3.26 3.47 -0.72
C ALA A 20 -4.40 3.11 -1.66
N ASN A 21 -4.09 2.99 -2.94
CA ASN A 21 -4.92 2.34 -3.94
C ASN A 21 -4.37 0.96 -4.27
N ARG A 22 -5.22 -0.06 -4.19
CA ARG A 22 -4.94 -1.38 -4.72
C ARG A 22 -5.46 -1.48 -6.14
N ASP A 23 -4.55 -1.59 -7.10
CA ASP A 23 -4.88 -1.78 -8.51
C ASP A 23 -4.64 -3.25 -8.90
N GLU A 24 -5.66 -3.88 -9.48
CA GLU A 24 -5.62 -5.30 -9.82
C GLU A 24 -6.60 -5.63 -10.96
N PHE A 25 -6.44 -6.77 -11.59
CA PHE A 25 -7.41 -7.30 -12.54
C PHE A 25 -8.78 -7.51 -11.86
N TYR A 26 -9.84 -7.11 -12.54
CA TYR A 26 -11.19 -7.19 -12.00
C TYR A 26 -11.65 -8.64 -11.75
N GLU A 27 -11.14 -9.59 -12.51
CA GLU A 27 -11.42 -11.02 -12.36
C GLU A 27 -10.77 -11.66 -11.11
N ARG A 28 -9.70 -11.02 -10.55
CA ARG A 28 -9.04 -11.54 -9.36
C ARG A 28 -9.92 -11.38 -8.13
N PRO A 29 -10.40 -12.48 -7.50
CA PRO A 29 -11.30 -12.37 -6.36
C PRO A 29 -10.56 -11.83 -5.13
N SER A 30 -11.19 -10.90 -4.43
CA SER A 30 -10.67 -10.32 -3.19
C SER A 30 -11.78 -10.03 -2.19
N GLY A 31 -11.52 -10.33 -0.92
CA GLY A 31 -12.35 -9.95 0.22
C GLY A 31 -12.05 -8.52 0.66
N GLN A 32 -13.08 -7.82 1.13
CA GLN A 32 -12.96 -6.51 1.75
C GLN A 32 -12.18 -6.61 3.07
N ALA A 33 -11.69 -5.47 3.55
CA ALA A 33 -11.06 -5.41 4.86
C ALA A 33 -12.02 -5.83 5.96
N GLU A 34 -11.56 -6.73 6.80
CA GLU A 34 -12.24 -7.19 8.01
C GLU A 34 -11.21 -7.75 9.01
N PHE A 35 -11.59 -7.90 10.26
CA PHE A 35 -10.84 -8.74 11.19
C PHE A 35 -11.02 -10.20 10.77
N TRP A 36 -9.90 -10.89 10.51
CA TRP A 36 -9.97 -12.26 10.01
C TRP A 36 -10.41 -13.23 11.09
N ASN A 37 -11.34 -14.13 10.78
CA ASN A 37 -11.80 -15.13 11.75
C ASN A 37 -10.66 -16.04 12.26
N GLU A 38 -9.72 -16.38 11.36
CA GLU A 38 -8.56 -17.21 11.68
C GLU A 38 -7.50 -16.46 12.49
N TYR A 39 -7.48 -15.13 12.37
CA TYR A 39 -6.53 -14.23 13.03
C TYR A 39 -7.26 -12.99 13.56
N PRO A 40 -7.95 -13.07 14.72
CA PRO A 40 -8.88 -12.04 15.20
C PRO A 40 -8.24 -10.68 15.54
N ASP A 41 -6.92 -10.63 15.57
CA ASP A 41 -6.17 -9.39 15.76
C ASP A 41 -5.70 -8.75 14.45
N LEU A 42 -5.84 -9.43 13.32
CA LEU A 42 -5.46 -8.92 12.02
C LEU A 42 -6.63 -8.26 11.30
N LEU A 43 -6.52 -6.97 11.01
CA LEU A 43 -7.42 -6.22 10.12
C LEU A 43 -6.76 -6.06 8.75
N ALA A 44 -7.31 -6.70 7.73
CA ALA A 44 -6.77 -6.68 6.37
C ALA A 44 -7.82 -7.09 5.33
N GLY A 45 -7.65 -6.64 4.08
CA GLY A 45 -8.32 -7.26 2.94
C GLY A 45 -7.70 -8.63 2.64
N LYS A 46 -8.42 -9.52 1.96
CA LYS A 46 -7.97 -10.88 1.64
C LYS A 46 -7.88 -11.11 0.13
N ASP A 47 -6.74 -11.58 -0.33
CA ASP A 47 -6.61 -12.11 -1.68
C ASP A 47 -7.19 -13.53 -1.70
N LEU A 48 -8.38 -13.69 -2.24
CA LEU A 48 -9.10 -14.97 -2.20
C LEU A 48 -8.52 -16.02 -3.17
N GLN A 49 -7.63 -15.62 -4.09
CA GLN A 49 -6.94 -16.53 -4.97
C GLN A 49 -5.67 -17.11 -4.34
N ALA A 50 -4.88 -16.27 -3.64
CA ALA A 50 -3.58 -16.66 -3.10
C ALA A 50 -3.55 -16.77 -1.57
N GLY A 51 -4.61 -16.39 -0.87
CA GLY A 51 -4.76 -16.50 0.58
C GLY A 51 -4.02 -15.44 1.40
N GLY A 52 -3.21 -14.58 0.77
CA GLY A 52 -2.45 -13.52 1.44
C GLY A 52 -3.18 -12.17 1.49
N THR A 53 -2.44 -11.12 1.84
CA THR A 53 -2.95 -9.75 1.83
C THR A 53 -1.95 -8.78 1.20
N TRP A 54 -2.44 -7.62 0.70
CA TRP A 54 -1.61 -6.54 0.16
C TRP A 54 -1.25 -5.49 1.23
N MET A 55 -2.02 -5.40 2.30
CA MET A 55 -1.73 -4.57 3.47
C MET A 55 -2.61 -4.98 4.64
N GLY A 56 -2.13 -4.71 5.84
CA GLY A 56 -2.89 -4.93 7.06
C GLY A 56 -2.24 -4.28 8.28
N ILE A 57 -3.04 -4.24 9.35
CA ILE A 57 -2.61 -3.78 10.67
C ILE A 57 -3.14 -4.75 11.74
N THR A 58 -2.34 -5.01 12.75
CA THR A 58 -2.80 -5.82 13.91
C THR A 58 -3.21 -4.94 15.07
N LYS A 59 -3.97 -5.49 16.02
CA LYS A 59 -4.30 -4.82 17.30
C LYS A 59 -3.08 -4.51 18.16
N GLN A 60 -1.93 -5.12 17.87
CA GLN A 60 -0.64 -4.83 18.50
C GLN A 60 0.17 -3.76 17.77
N GLY A 61 -0.39 -3.16 16.71
CA GLY A 61 0.26 -2.09 15.95
C GLY A 61 1.28 -2.56 14.92
N ARG A 62 1.40 -3.87 14.64
CA ARG A 62 2.19 -4.34 13.50
C ARG A 62 1.51 -3.93 12.21
N PHE A 63 2.28 -3.41 11.28
CA PHE A 63 1.80 -2.90 10.01
C PHE A 63 2.66 -3.42 8.87
N ALA A 64 2.03 -3.80 7.76
CA ALA A 64 2.74 -4.11 6.54
C ALA A 64 1.90 -3.79 5.31
N ALA A 65 2.56 -3.37 4.22
CA ALA A 65 1.94 -3.12 2.92
C ALA A 65 2.92 -3.43 1.79
N ILE A 66 2.42 -3.97 0.68
CA ILE A 66 3.25 -4.40 -0.46
C ILE A 66 2.76 -3.81 -1.77
N THR A 67 3.71 -3.36 -2.60
CA THR A 67 3.43 -3.02 -3.99
C THR A 67 4.23 -3.91 -4.93
N ASN A 68 3.73 -4.08 -6.14
CA ASN A 68 4.49 -4.70 -7.20
C ASN A 68 5.56 -3.72 -7.70
N PHE A 69 6.77 -4.19 -7.94
CA PHE A 69 7.73 -3.48 -8.78
C PHE A 69 7.48 -3.86 -10.23
N ARG A 70 7.42 -2.86 -11.14
CA ARG A 70 7.15 -3.08 -12.57
C ARG A 70 8.42 -3.49 -13.29
N ASP A 71 8.53 -4.79 -13.57
CA ASP A 71 9.66 -5.39 -14.28
C ASP A 71 9.12 -6.53 -15.16
N LEU A 72 8.62 -6.16 -16.33
CA LEU A 72 8.04 -7.14 -17.25
C LEU A 72 9.09 -8.04 -17.90
N LYS A 73 10.32 -7.53 -18.09
CA LYS A 73 11.39 -8.29 -18.74
C LYS A 73 11.82 -9.51 -17.92
N ASN A 74 11.71 -9.42 -16.58
CA ASN A 74 12.10 -10.47 -15.66
C ASN A 74 10.90 -11.11 -14.97
N HIS A 75 9.71 -11.04 -15.56
CA HIS A 75 8.50 -11.64 -14.99
C HIS A 75 8.57 -13.16 -15.01
N LYS A 76 8.27 -13.78 -13.86
CA LYS A 76 8.22 -15.23 -13.65
C LYS A 76 6.78 -15.67 -13.46
N ASN A 77 6.31 -16.59 -14.30
CA ASN A 77 4.91 -17.08 -14.22
C ASN A 77 4.66 -17.91 -12.95
N ASP A 78 5.66 -18.67 -12.50
CA ASP A 78 5.57 -19.59 -11.35
C ASP A 78 6.07 -18.97 -10.04
N ALA A 79 6.26 -17.64 -9.98
CA ALA A 79 6.69 -16.98 -8.77
C ALA A 79 5.62 -17.07 -7.67
N PRO A 80 6.03 -17.29 -6.40
CA PRO A 80 5.09 -17.31 -5.28
C PRO A 80 4.40 -15.95 -5.11
N SER A 81 3.20 -15.98 -4.52
CA SER A 81 2.44 -14.77 -4.24
C SER A 81 3.18 -13.87 -3.25
N ARG A 82 3.34 -12.60 -3.61
CA ARG A 82 3.98 -11.57 -2.77
C ARG A 82 3.13 -11.21 -1.55
N GLY A 83 1.80 -11.35 -1.65
CA GLY A 83 0.88 -11.10 -0.52
C GLY A 83 1.12 -12.00 0.69
N ASN A 84 1.76 -13.15 0.50
CA ASN A 84 2.16 -14.02 1.61
C ASN A 84 3.29 -13.43 2.45
N LEU A 85 4.16 -12.58 1.87
CA LEU A 85 5.21 -11.88 2.61
C LEU A 85 4.61 -10.89 3.61
N THR A 86 3.58 -10.17 3.19
CA THR A 86 2.85 -9.24 4.05
C THR A 86 2.16 -9.99 5.19
N LEU A 87 1.44 -11.06 4.86
CA LEU A 87 0.74 -11.87 5.85
C LEU A 87 1.70 -12.54 6.84
N ASP A 88 2.78 -13.14 6.35
CA ASP A 88 3.78 -13.82 7.20
C ASP A 88 4.40 -12.84 8.22
N PHE A 89 4.73 -11.61 7.80
CA PHE A 89 5.23 -10.61 8.73
C PHE A 89 4.19 -10.20 9.78
N LEU A 90 2.94 -9.99 9.38
CA LEU A 90 1.87 -9.54 10.28
C LEU A 90 1.51 -10.57 11.35
N LEU A 91 1.65 -11.87 11.04
CA LEU A 91 1.30 -12.97 11.93
C LEU A 91 2.42 -13.41 12.87
N ASN A 92 3.67 -13.02 12.59
CA ASN A 92 4.83 -13.44 13.38
C ASN A 92 5.40 -12.27 14.19
N GLU A 93 5.79 -12.52 15.44
CA GLU A 93 6.47 -11.56 16.32
C GLU A 93 7.97 -11.51 15.98
N ILE A 94 8.31 -11.18 14.73
CA ILE A 94 9.68 -11.07 14.23
C ILE A 94 10.02 -9.60 13.93
N GLU A 95 11.23 -9.17 14.26
CA GLU A 95 11.68 -7.83 13.97
C GLU A 95 11.96 -7.62 12.47
N PRO A 96 11.77 -6.40 11.93
CA PRO A 96 11.91 -6.12 10.49
C PRO A 96 13.23 -6.56 9.89
N GLU A 97 14.36 -6.30 10.55
CA GLU A 97 15.69 -6.67 10.06
C GLU A 97 15.90 -8.19 10.09
N GLU A 98 15.40 -8.85 11.12
CA GLU A 98 15.45 -10.31 11.22
C GLU A 98 14.59 -10.95 10.12
N TYR A 99 13.39 -10.40 9.87
CA TYR A 99 12.51 -10.84 8.79
C TYR A 99 13.17 -10.68 7.41
N TYR A 100 13.80 -9.53 7.16
CA TYR A 100 14.58 -9.31 5.94
C TYR A 100 15.69 -10.35 5.79
N ASN A 101 16.49 -10.60 6.83
CA ASN A 101 17.58 -11.56 6.81
C ASN A 101 17.10 -13.00 6.53
N LYS A 102 15.95 -13.39 7.09
CA LYS A 102 15.28 -14.67 6.80
C LYS A 102 14.84 -14.78 5.35
N LEU A 103 14.39 -13.69 4.74
CA LEU A 103 13.92 -13.66 3.35
C LEU A 103 15.05 -13.49 2.34
N LYS A 104 16.16 -12.86 2.69
CA LYS A 104 17.27 -12.50 1.79
C LYS A 104 17.69 -13.63 0.84
N PRO A 105 17.85 -14.90 1.27
CA PRO A 105 18.21 -16.01 0.37
C PRO A 105 17.13 -16.35 -0.66
N LYS A 106 15.88 -15.94 -0.43
CA LYS A 106 14.70 -16.30 -1.23
C LYS A 106 14.12 -15.13 -2.03
N LEU A 107 14.65 -13.92 -1.88
CA LEU A 107 14.11 -12.71 -2.53
C LEU A 107 14.02 -12.87 -4.06
N ASN A 108 15.01 -13.53 -4.66
CA ASN A 108 15.03 -13.77 -6.10
C ASN A 108 13.98 -14.77 -6.60
N ASN A 109 13.29 -15.49 -5.72
CA ASN A 109 12.21 -16.39 -6.14
C ASN A 109 10.94 -15.62 -6.49
N PHE A 110 10.77 -14.41 -5.95
CA PHE A 110 9.60 -13.58 -6.17
C PHE A 110 9.75 -12.67 -7.41
N ASN A 111 8.62 -12.32 -8.02
CA ASN A 111 8.57 -11.17 -8.91
C ASN A 111 8.87 -9.87 -8.14
N GLY A 112 9.25 -8.81 -8.86
CA GLY A 112 9.59 -7.53 -8.26
C GLY A 112 8.54 -7.01 -7.29
N PHE A 113 8.97 -6.56 -6.10
CA PHE A 113 8.10 -5.99 -5.08
C PHE A 113 8.82 -4.93 -4.23
N ASN A 114 8.00 -4.11 -3.57
CA ASN A 114 8.38 -3.23 -2.48
C ASN A 114 7.59 -3.64 -1.24
N LEU A 115 8.22 -3.77 -0.10
CA LEU A 115 7.57 -4.11 1.16
C LEU A 115 7.87 -3.02 2.20
N LEU A 116 6.79 -2.41 2.69
CA LEU A 116 6.75 -1.55 3.85
C LEU A 116 6.29 -2.41 5.03
N LEU A 117 7.01 -2.39 6.14
CA LEU A 117 6.70 -3.22 7.29
C LEU A 117 7.25 -2.62 8.59
N GLY A 118 6.72 -3.06 9.70
CA GLY A 118 7.19 -2.64 11.03
C GLY A 118 6.08 -2.58 12.05
N ASN A 119 6.25 -1.67 12.97
CA ASN A 119 5.27 -1.25 13.94
C ASN A 119 4.90 0.22 13.63
N VAL A 120 3.72 0.68 14.01
CA VAL A 120 3.26 2.06 13.75
C VAL A 120 4.16 3.14 14.35
N ASP A 121 5.03 2.78 15.31
CA ASP A 121 6.05 3.66 15.87
C ASP A 121 7.31 3.75 15.02
N GLN A 122 7.62 2.68 14.25
CA GLN A 122 8.79 2.63 13.39
C GLN A 122 8.54 1.73 12.18
N LEU A 123 8.59 2.31 10.99
CA LEU A 123 8.47 1.60 9.73
C LEU A 123 9.83 1.40 9.05
N TYR A 124 9.90 0.34 8.27
CA TYR A 124 11.03 -0.07 7.47
C TYR A 124 10.57 -0.34 6.05
N TYR A 125 11.49 -0.20 5.12
CA TYR A 125 11.26 -0.48 3.70
C TYR A 125 12.37 -1.37 3.15
N PHE A 126 12.01 -2.32 2.30
CA PHE A 126 12.93 -2.98 1.38
C PHE A 126 12.25 -3.40 0.09
N SER A 127 13.06 -3.63 -0.94
CA SER A 127 12.65 -4.15 -2.23
C SER A 127 13.58 -5.30 -2.63
N ASN A 128 13.08 -6.28 -3.38
CA ASN A 128 13.99 -7.26 -4.00
C ASN A 128 14.69 -6.71 -5.25
N LYS A 129 14.58 -5.40 -5.50
CA LYS A 129 15.28 -4.64 -6.55
C LYS A 129 16.39 -3.74 -6.03
N THR A 130 16.54 -3.66 -4.71
CA THR A 130 17.59 -2.90 -4.02
C THR A 130 18.27 -3.76 -2.98
N GLU A 131 19.46 -3.40 -2.55
CA GLU A 131 20.14 -4.07 -1.45
C GLU A 131 19.70 -3.48 -0.10
N GLY A 132 19.61 -4.35 0.91
CA GLY A 132 19.37 -3.97 2.30
C GLY A 132 17.91 -3.69 2.64
N ILE A 133 17.72 -3.42 3.91
CA ILE A 133 16.48 -2.91 4.51
C ILE A 133 16.77 -1.53 5.07
N GLN A 134 15.87 -0.59 4.86
CA GLN A 134 15.99 0.81 5.27
C GLN A 134 15.00 1.08 6.40
N LYS A 135 15.50 1.56 7.53
CA LYS A 135 14.68 2.21 8.56
C LYS A 135 14.21 3.56 8.02
N LEU A 136 12.92 3.84 8.13
CA LEU A 136 12.37 5.10 7.61
C LEU A 136 12.44 6.19 8.67
N GLU A 137 12.99 7.33 8.27
CA GLU A 137 12.96 8.54 9.06
C GLU A 137 11.58 9.23 8.96
N PRO A 138 11.24 10.13 9.91
CA PRO A 138 10.01 10.89 9.85
C PRO A 138 9.92 11.77 8.60
N ASP A 139 9.01 11.43 7.68
CA ASP A 139 8.78 12.19 6.44
C ASP A 139 7.46 11.76 5.77
N ILE A 140 7.14 12.40 4.64
CA ILE A 140 6.07 11.99 3.71
C ILE A 140 6.70 11.21 2.57
N HIS A 141 6.34 9.95 2.48
CA HIS A 141 6.86 9.01 1.49
C HIS A 141 5.80 8.57 0.49
N GLY A 142 6.26 8.12 -0.68
CA GLY A 142 5.39 7.56 -1.71
C GLY A 142 6.00 6.34 -2.40
N ILE A 143 5.19 5.33 -2.65
CA ILE A 143 5.61 4.11 -3.35
C ILE A 143 4.56 3.78 -4.43
N SER A 144 5.02 3.55 -5.65
CA SER A 144 4.18 2.95 -6.67
C SER A 144 4.82 1.65 -7.19
N ASN A 145 5.17 1.59 -8.46
CA ASN A 145 5.72 0.38 -9.08
C ASN A 145 7.21 0.51 -9.44
N ALA A 146 7.87 1.48 -8.84
CA ALA A 146 9.31 1.63 -8.74
C ALA A 146 9.72 1.59 -7.25
N ILE A 147 10.97 1.87 -6.93
CA ILE A 147 11.43 1.93 -5.54
C ILE A 147 10.80 3.12 -4.79
N LEU A 148 10.96 3.11 -3.45
CA LEU A 148 10.50 4.18 -2.56
C LEU A 148 10.90 5.56 -3.10
N ASP A 149 9.97 6.50 -3.06
CA ASP A 149 10.12 7.90 -3.44
C ASP A 149 10.63 8.16 -4.87
N THR A 150 10.51 7.16 -5.77
CA THR A 150 10.73 7.42 -7.19
C THR A 150 9.73 8.47 -7.67
N PRO A 151 10.18 9.59 -8.29
CA PRO A 151 9.34 10.75 -8.57
C PRO A 151 8.42 10.54 -9.79
N TRP A 152 7.62 9.48 -9.76
CA TRP A 152 6.57 9.31 -10.74
C TRP A 152 5.45 10.33 -10.52
N PRO A 153 4.78 10.84 -11.57
CA PRO A 153 3.79 11.90 -11.46
C PRO A 153 2.73 11.67 -10.39
N LYS A 154 2.19 10.44 -10.31
CA LYS A 154 1.19 10.10 -9.29
C LYS A 154 1.75 10.04 -7.86
N VAL A 155 3.02 9.70 -7.70
CA VAL A 155 3.71 9.70 -6.39
C VAL A 155 3.88 11.13 -5.92
N GLU A 156 4.50 11.99 -6.74
CA GLU A 156 4.72 13.39 -6.39
C GLU A 156 3.40 14.13 -6.15
N LYS A 157 2.41 13.93 -7.03
CA LYS A 157 1.08 14.54 -6.88
C LYS A 157 0.41 14.14 -5.56
N SER A 158 0.45 12.86 -5.20
CA SER A 158 -0.16 12.37 -3.95
C SER A 158 0.59 12.88 -2.71
N LYS A 159 1.94 12.93 -2.72
CA LYS A 159 2.74 13.51 -1.63
C LYS A 159 2.40 14.98 -1.41
N ILE A 160 2.36 15.79 -2.46
CA ILE A 160 1.98 17.22 -2.39
C ILE A 160 0.57 17.40 -1.82
N GLN A 161 -0.39 16.56 -2.23
CA GLN A 161 -1.76 16.68 -1.74
C GLN A 161 -1.87 16.26 -0.26
N VAL A 162 -1.18 15.21 0.17
CA VAL A 162 -1.12 14.82 1.59
C VAL A 162 -0.47 15.93 2.41
N GLN A 163 0.64 16.51 1.96
CA GLN A 163 1.29 17.62 2.63
C GLN A 163 0.34 18.82 2.82
N ARG A 164 -0.44 19.17 1.80
CA ARG A 164 -1.46 20.23 1.90
C ARG A 164 -2.53 19.93 2.94
N LEU A 165 -3.04 18.70 3.00
CA LEU A 165 -4.02 18.31 4.03
C LEU A 165 -3.43 18.46 5.43
N ILE A 166 -2.16 18.13 5.61
CA ILE A 166 -1.42 18.31 6.87
C ILE A 166 -1.32 19.79 7.22
N GLU A 167 -0.85 20.64 6.31
CA GLU A 167 -0.68 22.07 6.51
C GLU A 167 -2.01 22.78 6.87
N TYR A 168 -3.11 22.37 6.23
CA TYR A 168 -4.44 22.90 6.51
C TYR A 168 -5.16 22.22 7.69
N LYS A 169 -4.52 21.30 8.39
CA LYS A 169 -5.10 20.48 9.48
C LYS A 169 -6.43 19.80 9.10
N LYS A 170 -6.53 19.37 7.85
CA LYS A 170 -7.70 18.68 7.28
C LYS A 170 -7.47 17.17 7.13
N ILE A 171 -6.85 16.54 8.12
CA ILE A 171 -6.59 15.10 8.12
C ILE A 171 -7.85 14.38 8.56
N HIS A 172 -8.79 14.29 7.63
CA HIS A 172 -9.99 13.47 7.79
C HIS A 172 -9.96 12.37 6.73
N PRO A 173 -10.30 11.10 7.05
CA PRO A 173 -10.21 10.00 6.08
C PRO A 173 -10.87 10.28 4.73
N TRP A 174 -11.99 10.97 4.72
CA TRP A 174 -12.70 11.31 3.46
C TRP A 174 -11.95 12.33 2.60
N GLU A 175 -11.22 13.28 3.21
CA GLU A 175 -10.37 14.23 2.47
C GLU A 175 -9.17 13.51 1.86
N VAL A 176 -8.60 12.55 2.59
CA VAL A 176 -7.50 11.70 2.09
C VAL A 176 -8.00 10.77 0.97
N LEU A 177 -9.22 10.21 1.09
CA LEU A 177 -9.83 9.42 0.01
C LEU A 177 -10.02 10.21 -1.28
N ASN A 178 -10.33 11.53 -1.20
CA ASN A 178 -10.46 12.38 -2.38
C ASN A 178 -9.15 12.45 -3.19
N ILE A 179 -7.99 12.38 -2.52
CA ILE A 179 -6.68 12.29 -3.20
C ILE A 179 -6.61 11.02 -4.05
N LEU A 180 -7.10 9.91 -3.49
CA LEU A 180 -7.02 8.59 -4.12
C LEU A 180 -8.02 8.40 -5.27
N ASP A 181 -9.05 9.24 -5.40
CA ASP A 181 -10.08 9.17 -6.45
C ASP A 181 -9.67 9.89 -7.77
N ASP A 182 -8.45 10.48 -7.83
CA ASP A 182 -8.00 11.26 -8.98
C ASP A 182 -7.69 10.40 -10.21
N THR A 183 -8.49 10.56 -11.26
CA THR A 183 -8.38 9.84 -12.53
C THR A 183 -7.58 10.59 -13.61
N SER A 184 -6.98 11.75 -13.29
CA SER A 184 -6.25 12.58 -14.27
C SER A 184 -4.96 11.87 -14.71
N PRO A 185 -4.75 11.64 -16.01
CA PRO A 185 -3.49 11.07 -16.50
C PRO A 185 -2.35 12.10 -16.40
N ALA A 186 -1.13 11.62 -16.29
CA ALA A 186 0.05 12.45 -16.44
C ALA A 186 0.28 12.83 -17.91
N LYS A 187 1.08 13.88 -18.14
CA LYS A 187 1.50 14.25 -19.49
C LYS A 187 2.51 13.24 -20.02
N ASP A 188 2.56 13.08 -21.33
CA ASP A 188 3.43 12.09 -21.98
C ASP A 188 4.91 12.27 -21.62
N GLU A 189 5.35 13.53 -21.53
CA GLU A 189 6.74 13.88 -21.20
C GLU A 189 7.13 13.52 -19.76
N GLU A 190 6.16 13.33 -18.89
CA GLU A 190 6.35 12.98 -17.48
C GLU A 190 6.24 11.47 -17.21
N LEU A 191 5.82 10.69 -18.24
CA LEU A 191 5.61 9.25 -18.07
C LEU A 191 6.93 8.50 -17.97
N PRO A 192 7.03 7.50 -17.06
CA PRO A 192 8.19 6.63 -17.06
C PRO A 192 8.20 5.71 -18.29
N ASP A 193 9.37 5.33 -18.75
CA ASP A 193 9.52 4.22 -19.69
C ASP A 193 9.86 2.94 -18.91
N THR A 194 8.84 2.12 -18.64
CA THR A 194 9.00 0.83 -17.95
C THR A 194 8.94 -0.37 -18.91
N GLY A 195 8.91 -0.10 -20.23
CA GLY A 195 8.86 -1.12 -21.27
C GLY A 195 7.45 -1.66 -21.55
N VAL A 196 6.40 -1.05 -21.00
CA VAL A 196 5.00 -1.44 -21.29
C VAL A 196 4.43 -0.75 -22.53
N GLY A 197 5.13 0.26 -23.05
CA GLY A 197 4.69 1.12 -24.14
C GLY A 197 3.81 2.28 -23.70
N LEU A 198 3.83 3.35 -24.48
CA LEU A 198 3.24 4.65 -24.13
C LEU A 198 1.75 4.58 -23.77
N GLU A 199 0.96 3.79 -24.50
CA GLU A 199 -0.48 3.66 -24.23
C GLU A 199 -0.77 3.07 -22.84
N LEU A 200 -0.04 2.02 -22.45
CA LEU A 200 -0.19 1.45 -21.11
C LEU A 200 0.37 2.38 -20.03
N GLU A 201 1.47 3.12 -20.29
CA GLU A 201 1.95 4.12 -19.34
C GLU A 201 0.87 5.18 -19.08
N ARG A 202 0.19 5.70 -20.11
CA ARG A 202 -0.95 6.64 -19.95
C ARG A 202 -2.06 6.07 -19.10
N ILE A 203 -2.51 4.82 -19.37
CA ILE A 203 -3.57 4.14 -18.64
C ILE A 203 -3.18 3.93 -17.16
N LEU A 204 -1.92 3.66 -16.88
CA LEU A 204 -1.41 3.36 -15.54
C LEU A 204 -0.92 4.59 -14.78
N SER A 205 -0.91 5.77 -15.40
CA SER A 205 -0.38 7.01 -14.80
C SER A 205 -1.29 7.65 -13.74
N PRO A 206 -2.64 7.57 -13.80
CA PRO A 206 -3.49 8.16 -12.79
C PRO A 206 -3.30 7.56 -11.40
N ILE A 207 -3.68 8.32 -10.37
CA ILE A 207 -3.79 7.84 -8.99
C ILE A 207 -4.89 6.78 -8.92
N PHE A 208 -6.07 7.05 -9.51
CA PHE A 208 -7.15 6.10 -9.65
C PHE A 208 -7.20 5.55 -11.09
N ILE A 209 -6.95 4.27 -11.25
CA ILE A 209 -6.89 3.61 -12.56
C ILE A 209 -8.26 3.06 -12.95
N LYS A 210 -8.70 3.39 -14.17
CA LYS A 210 -9.89 2.81 -14.80
C LYS A 210 -9.52 2.29 -16.18
N SER A 211 -9.69 0.98 -16.40
CA SER A 211 -9.63 0.38 -17.72
C SER A 211 -10.64 -0.77 -17.83
N GLU A 212 -10.70 -1.45 -18.95
CA GLU A 212 -11.71 -2.49 -19.21
C GLU A 212 -11.59 -3.70 -18.26
N LYS A 213 -10.35 -4.18 -18.01
CA LYS A 213 -10.09 -5.42 -17.26
C LYS A 213 -9.28 -5.22 -15.99
N TYR A 214 -8.68 -4.05 -15.83
CA TYR A 214 -7.75 -3.72 -14.76
C TYR A 214 -8.04 -2.34 -14.20
N GLY A 215 -7.88 -2.15 -12.89
CA GLY A 215 -8.05 -0.83 -12.28
C GLY A 215 -8.04 -0.86 -10.76
N THR A 216 -8.33 0.28 -10.17
CA THR A 216 -8.39 0.44 -8.71
C THR A 216 -9.56 -0.35 -8.15
N ARG A 217 -9.27 -1.30 -7.28
CA ARG A 217 -10.20 -2.22 -6.62
C ARG A 217 -10.63 -1.72 -5.25
N SER A 218 -9.69 -1.13 -4.52
CA SER A 218 -9.98 -0.50 -3.23
C SER A 218 -9.05 0.67 -2.97
N SER A 219 -9.56 1.64 -2.19
CA SER A 219 -8.80 2.74 -1.60
C SER A 219 -8.86 2.58 -0.09
N THR A 220 -7.70 2.56 0.56
CA THR A 220 -7.60 2.32 2.00
C THR A 220 -6.87 3.46 2.68
N ILE A 221 -7.42 3.94 3.80
CA ILE A 221 -6.81 4.92 4.69
C ILE A 221 -6.60 4.28 6.04
N VAL A 222 -5.41 4.44 6.60
CA VAL A 222 -5.12 4.10 7.99
C VAL A 222 -4.53 5.32 8.68
N THR A 223 -5.13 5.76 9.76
CA THR A 223 -4.54 6.77 10.64
C THR A 223 -4.31 6.16 12.02
N VAL A 224 -3.14 6.48 12.60
CA VAL A 224 -2.81 6.12 13.98
C VAL A 224 -2.37 7.39 14.68
N ASP A 225 -3.10 7.79 15.72
CA ASP A 225 -2.74 8.96 16.51
C ASP A 225 -1.68 8.64 17.59
N LYS A 226 -1.19 9.67 18.26
CA LYS A 226 -0.19 9.50 19.36
C LYS A 226 -0.75 8.79 20.59
N LEU A 227 -2.08 8.66 20.71
CA LEU A 227 -2.76 7.88 21.76
C LEU A 227 -3.01 6.43 21.35
N ASN A 228 -2.47 5.98 20.21
CA ASN A 228 -2.66 4.65 19.63
C ASN A 228 -4.08 4.36 19.13
N ASN A 229 -4.93 5.36 18.93
CA ASN A 229 -6.21 5.15 18.28
C ASN A 229 -6.00 4.95 16.79
N VAL A 230 -6.50 3.84 16.28
CA VAL A 230 -6.48 3.48 14.86
C VAL A 230 -7.83 3.77 14.25
N ARG A 231 -7.84 4.45 13.11
CA ARG A 231 -8.98 4.45 12.21
C ARG A 231 -8.56 3.86 10.87
N PHE A 232 -9.26 2.83 10.44
CA PHE A 232 -9.05 2.13 9.19
C PHE A 232 -10.31 2.25 8.33
N VAL A 233 -10.21 2.89 7.17
CA VAL A 233 -11.32 3.06 6.24
C VAL A 233 -10.93 2.43 4.90
N GLU A 234 -11.77 1.52 4.39
CA GLU A 234 -11.64 0.96 3.05
C GLU A 234 -12.88 1.26 2.20
N LYS A 235 -12.67 1.83 1.03
CA LYS A 235 -13.67 1.98 -0.02
C LYS A 235 -13.37 0.96 -1.13
N THR A 236 -14.24 -0.03 -1.29
CA THR A 236 -14.11 -1.09 -2.30
C THR A 236 -15.01 -0.78 -3.49
N TYR A 237 -14.43 -0.84 -4.70
CA TYR A 237 -15.12 -0.52 -5.94
C TYR A 237 -15.55 -1.79 -6.68
N PHE A 238 -16.80 -1.83 -7.13
CA PHE A 238 -17.31 -2.92 -7.95
C PHE A 238 -17.10 -2.58 -9.43
N ALA A 239 -16.33 -3.41 -10.11
CA ALA A 239 -15.91 -3.19 -11.48
C ALA A 239 -17.07 -2.78 -12.40
N ASN A 240 -16.85 -1.75 -13.22
CA ASN A 240 -17.75 -1.28 -14.28
C ASN A 240 -19.19 -0.93 -13.85
N SER A 241 -19.45 -0.84 -12.53
CA SER A 241 -20.82 -0.61 -12.04
C SER A 241 -21.04 0.80 -11.47
N GLY A 242 -19.99 1.56 -11.24
CA GLY A 242 -20.04 2.83 -10.49
C GLY A 242 -20.40 2.67 -9.00
N ARG A 243 -20.66 1.45 -8.53
CA ARG A 243 -20.98 1.16 -7.14
C ARG A 243 -19.73 0.93 -6.32
N PHE A 244 -19.83 1.24 -5.03
CA PHE A 244 -18.80 0.97 -4.03
C PHE A 244 -19.44 0.58 -2.71
N SER A 245 -18.64 0.02 -1.81
CA SER A 245 -18.98 -0.19 -0.40
C SER A 245 -17.88 0.37 0.48
N ASN A 246 -18.22 0.77 1.68
CA ASN A 246 -17.28 1.28 2.68
C ASN A 246 -17.23 0.37 3.89
N LYS A 247 -16.02 0.22 4.43
CA LYS A 247 -15.75 -0.35 5.75
C LYS A 247 -15.04 0.70 6.58
N ASP A 248 -15.42 0.85 7.83
CA ASP A 248 -14.83 1.83 8.76
C ASP A 248 -14.65 1.16 10.13
N PHE A 249 -13.40 1.02 10.55
CA PHE A 249 -13.02 0.36 11.80
C PHE A 249 -12.29 1.34 12.68
N ASN A 250 -12.63 1.32 13.96
CA ASN A 250 -11.96 2.11 14.99
C ASN A 250 -11.57 1.16 16.14
N PHE A 251 -10.33 1.22 16.54
CA PHE A 251 -9.82 0.48 17.70
C PHE A 251 -8.57 1.16 18.28
N THR A 252 -8.19 0.78 19.49
CA THR A 252 -6.95 1.25 20.10
C THR A 252 -5.93 0.11 20.10
N ILE A 253 -4.68 0.40 19.76
CA ILE A 253 -3.58 -0.56 19.82
C ILE A 253 -3.36 -0.96 21.29
N ASN A 254 -3.37 -2.27 21.53
CA ASN A 254 -3.10 -2.84 22.82
C ASN A 254 -1.57 -2.86 23.04
N ASN A 255 -1.05 -2.00 23.89
CA ASN A 255 0.34 -2.15 24.36
C ASN A 255 0.41 -3.43 25.22
N LYS A 256 1.23 -4.38 24.79
CA LYS A 256 1.58 -5.53 25.63
C LYS A 256 2.50 -5.09 26.76
#